data_7b07be6c3a5d10fbcb29a1142e4fe8a1
#
_entry.id   7b07be6c3a5d10fbcb29a1142e4fe8a1
#
_cell.length_a   1.000
_cell.length_b   1.000
_cell.length_c   1.000
_cell.angle_alpha   90.00
_cell.angle_beta   90.00
_cell.angle_gamma   90.00
#
_symmetry.space_group_name_H-M   'P 1'
#
loop_
_entity.id
_entity.type
_entity.pdbx_description
1 polymer ?
#
loop_
_entity_poly.entity_id
_entity_poly.type
_entity_poly.pdbx_seq_one_letter_code
_entity_poly.pdbx_strand_id
1 'polypeptide(L)'
;MTIARTVPSSFILASATGVFAIVAACSSRSGFDDGTTPPFDPADAEAPCGDRKCSRDLRSVIDACPDAGEAIVERCADDKGCGNGACVDACESARLSKGSAGCSFWTLPPDDDYFGRGACFVAMIANTWPRAISIRAELGGEALDISRSVYVATKSGDETTYTPLSGRLPPGEVALVFLSQEDKPESRDFTRCPDGVTPALAADPIAHGTARTRAFHIVTDAPASAYSIFPYGGSRSFYPTATLLLPESSWDKSYVAVSTANLSRFGRPGSEPRTLQIVAAEDDTKVEMRPNAGLVQGIDVDSVFQGETGSWTLSRGEVLQITQRDALSGSAIASSKPVGLFGGATCAFLPGELEFCDLTQQQIAPFAQWGSEYALVPFAPRVESLSTTVRETVPWGLVGAVDGTVLTYDPERPLGAPETLAAGEVATFFTDALVVVKSQDAAHPFHAAVYMTGSKFNGGTGQPASGPFGPMRPDSTGDPDFVNVVPSDQFLDRYVFFADYTYADTSLTLVRRKTAQGFMPVELECGGEVTGWAALGASGDYEYTWVRLTKGFVPAKLAEGTCGYGRHEARSEGPFSVTVWGVDQFASYGYAGGQGSRPINDALPPPVN
;
A
#
# COMPACT_ATOMS: atom_id res chain seq x y z
N MET A 1 -68.91 -4.76 -7.11
CA MET A 1 -69.63 -4.66 -8.38
C MET A 1 -68.75 -5.28 -9.44
N THR A 2 -69.11 -6.45 -9.74
CA THR A 2 -68.73 -7.44 -10.74
C THR A 2 -68.61 -6.83 -12.15
N ILE A 3 -67.70 -7.28 -12.98
CA ILE A 3 -67.93 -7.97 -14.24
C ILE A 3 -66.59 -8.40 -14.88
N ALA A 4 -66.50 -9.71 -15.07
CA ALA A 4 -65.56 -10.41 -15.90
C ALA A 4 -66.00 -10.46 -17.37
N ARG A 5 -65.07 -10.75 -18.32
CA ARG A 5 -65.25 -11.56 -19.56
C ARG A 5 -63.95 -11.58 -20.34
N THR A 6 -63.28 -12.69 -20.42
CA THR A 6 -63.33 -13.87 -21.32
C THR A 6 -62.63 -13.68 -22.69
N VAL A 7 -61.70 -14.63 -22.92
CA VAL A 7 -60.88 -15.05 -24.09
C VAL A 7 -61.75 -15.41 -25.31
N PRO A 8 -61.25 -15.46 -26.58
CA PRO A 8 -60.70 -16.72 -27.00
C PRO A 8 -59.49 -16.71 -27.99
N SER A 9 -58.90 -17.85 -28.02
CA SER A 9 -57.85 -18.43 -28.90
C SER A 9 -58.16 -18.43 -30.38
N SER A 10 -57.15 -18.45 -31.24
CA SER A 10 -57.16 -19.29 -32.45
C SER A 10 -55.74 -19.53 -32.96
N PHE A 11 -55.45 -20.75 -33.22
CA PHE A 11 -54.32 -21.42 -33.88
C PHE A 11 -54.07 -20.91 -35.31
N ILE A 12 -52.82 -20.95 -35.77
CA ILE A 12 -52.44 -21.46 -37.10
C ILE A 12 -51.02 -22.03 -37.01
N LEU A 13 -50.90 -23.29 -37.40
CA LEU A 13 -49.71 -24.09 -37.64
C LEU A 13 -49.18 -23.79 -39.07
N ALA A 14 -47.90 -23.65 -39.23
CA ALA A 14 -47.27 -23.83 -40.54
C ALA A 14 -45.90 -24.50 -40.37
N SER A 15 -45.83 -25.72 -40.79
CA SER A 15 -44.61 -26.53 -40.94
C SER A 15 -43.86 -26.14 -42.21
N ALA A 16 -42.54 -26.05 -42.14
CA ALA A 16 -41.69 -26.11 -43.33
C ALA A 16 -40.42 -26.92 -43.00
N THR A 17 -40.38 -28.08 -43.58
CA THR A 17 -39.26 -29.02 -43.70
C THR A 17 -38.17 -28.45 -44.61
N GLY A 18 -36.93 -28.48 -44.19
CA GLY A 18 -35.76 -28.14 -45.00
C GLY A 18 -34.59 -29.10 -44.74
N VAL A 19 -34.16 -29.70 -45.76
CA VAL A 19 -33.37 -30.89 -46.00
C VAL A 19 -31.93 -30.82 -45.49
N PHE A 20 -31.47 -31.90 -44.85
CA PHE A 20 -30.07 -32.25 -44.57
C PHE A 20 -29.33 -32.63 -45.87
N ALA A 21 -28.14 -32.09 -46.05
CA ALA A 21 -27.16 -32.63 -46.99
C ALA A 21 -25.91 -33.06 -46.22
N ILE A 22 -25.77 -34.36 -46.03
CA ILE A 22 -24.55 -35.02 -45.56
C ILE A 22 -23.67 -35.27 -46.79
N VAL A 23 -22.45 -34.76 -46.79
CA VAL A 23 -21.42 -35.21 -47.74
C VAL A 23 -20.37 -35.97 -46.94
N ALA A 24 -20.47 -37.30 -47.04
CA ALA A 24 -19.40 -38.21 -46.65
C ALA A 24 -18.48 -38.43 -47.86
N ALA A 25 -17.20 -38.16 -47.69
CA ALA A 25 -16.18 -38.61 -48.64
C ALA A 25 -15.22 -39.56 -47.91
N CYS A 26 -15.50 -40.87 -48.06
CA CYS A 26 -14.51 -41.92 -47.84
C CYS A 26 -13.63 -42.02 -49.08
N SER A 27 -12.32 -41.97 -48.93
CA SER A 27 -11.41 -42.58 -49.89
C SER A 27 -10.37 -43.42 -49.15
N SER A 28 -10.59 -44.73 -49.22
CA SER A 28 -9.59 -45.73 -48.88
C SER A 28 -8.48 -45.75 -49.92
N ARG A 29 -7.24 -45.73 -49.47
CA ARG A 29 -6.10 -46.32 -50.21
C ARG A 29 -5.23 -47.12 -49.26
N SER A 30 -5.26 -48.42 -49.49
CA SER A 30 -4.30 -49.39 -49.00
C SER A 30 -2.98 -49.24 -49.77
N GLY A 31 -1.88 -49.19 -49.04
CA GLY A 31 -0.53 -49.34 -49.57
C GLY A 31 0.34 -49.78 -48.42
N PHE A 32 0.60 -51.08 -48.34
CA PHE A 32 1.72 -51.61 -47.54
C PHE A 32 3.00 -51.22 -48.24
N ASP A 33 3.92 -50.63 -47.51
CA ASP A 33 5.36 -50.70 -47.89
C ASP A 33 6.23 -50.74 -46.65
N ASP A 34 7.34 -51.45 -46.80
CA ASP A 34 8.22 -52.01 -45.81
C ASP A 34 8.99 -51.01 -44.93
N GLY A 35 9.19 -51.47 -43.72
CA GLY A 35 10.13 -51.12 -42.70
C GLY A 35 11.35 -50.26 -43.02
N THR A 36 11.32 -49.04 -42.47
CA THR A 36 12.47 -48.43 -41.83
C THR A 36 11.92 -47.42 -40.83
N THR A 37 11.96 -47.71 -39.52
CA THR A 37 11.80 -46.76 -38.47
C THR A 37 12.85 -45.65 -38.62
N PRO A 38 12.48 -44.36 -38.82
CA PRO A 38 13.46 -43.31 -38.70
C PRO A 38 13.89 -43.21 -37.22
N PRO A 39 15.16 -42.89 -36.99
CA PRO A 39 15.64 -42.64 -35.62
C PRO A 39 14.83 -41.52 -35.01
N PHE A 40 14.43 -41.71 -33.75
CA PHE A 40 13.86 -40.67 -32.89
C PHE A 40 14.75 -39.44 -32.97
N ASP A 41 14.28 -38.39 -33.63
CA ASP A 41 14.89 -37.07 -33.59
C ASP A 41 14.45 -36.43 -32.27
N PRO A 42 15.35 -36.10 -31.35
CA PRO A 42 14.96 -35.44 -30.09
C PRO A 42 14.53 -33.99 -30.28
N ALA A 43 14.17 -33.57 -31.49
CA ALA A 43 13.74 -32.23 -31.83
C ALA A 43 12.21 -32.02 -31.88
N ASP A 44 11.39 -33.04 -31.59
CA ASP A 44 9.96 -32.83 -31.34
C ASP A 44 9.74 -32.44 -29.86
N ALA A 45 10.40 -31.35 -29.42
CA ALA A 45 9.90 -30.61 -28.27
C ALA A 45 8.50 -30.10 -28.67
N GLU A 46 7.48 -30.61 -27.99
CA GLU A 46 6.11 -30.13 -28.14
C GLU A 46 6.12 -28.60 -28.21
N ALA A 47 5.51 -28.05 -29.25
CA ALA A 47 5.35 -26.62 -29.38
C ALA A 47 4.67 -26.09 -28.10
N PRO A 48 5.15 -24.98 -27.51
CA PRO A 48 4.56 -24.46 -26.30
C PRO A 48 3.05 -24.24 -26.49
N CYS A 49 2.26 -24.82 -25.61
CA CYS A 49 0.80 -24.88 -25.77
C CYS A 49 0.08 -23.63 -25.26
N GLY A 50 0.79 -22.65 -24.71
CA GLY A 50 0.23 -21.42 -24.15
C GLY A 50 1.16 -20.22 -24.24
N ASP A 51 0.65 -19.07 -23.81
CA ASP A 51 1.46 -17.88 -23.67
C ASP A 51 2.47 -18.04 -22.51
N ARG A 52 3.72 -17.70 -22.76
CA ARG A 52 4.76 -17.69 -21.73
C ARG A 52 4.45 -16.61 -20.70
N LYS A 53 4.43 -17.00 -19.44
CA LYS A 53 4.18 -16.13 -18.29
C LYS A 53 5.33 -16.19 -17.31
N CYS A 54 5.33 -15.30 -16.35
CA CYS A 54 6.26 -15.33 -15.23
C CYS A 54 5.62 -16.04 -14.04
N SER A 55 6.41 -16.87 -13.33
CA SER A 55 6.02 -17.35 -12.01
C SER A 55 5.87 -16.18 -11.03
N ARG A 56 5.07 -16.36 -9.97
CA ARG A 56 4.78 -15.30 -8.98
C ARG A 56 6.01 -14.79 -8.27
N ASP A 57 6.97 -15.64 -8.04
CA ASP A 57 8.26 -15.28 -7.45
C ASP A 57 9.22 -14.63 -8.45
N LEU A 58 8.80 -14.48 -9.70
CA LEU A 58 9.60 -13.95 -10.82
C LEU A 58 10.85 -14.79 -11.14
N ARG A 59 10.92 -16.05 -10.70
CA ARG A 59 12.12 -16.88 -10.83
C ARG A 59 12.11 -17.82 -12.03
N SER A 60 10.94 -18.01 -12.64
CA SER A 60 10.75 -18.97 -13.72
C SER A 60 9.86 -18.41 -14.82
N VAL A 61 10.17 -18.79 -16.04
CA VAL A 61 9.25 -18.71 -17.16
C VAL A 61 8.38 -19.95 -17.13
N ILE A 62 7.07 -19.78 -17.16
CA ILE A 62 6.10 -20.87 -17.15
C ILE A 62 5.28 -20.85 -18.43
N ASP A 63 4.86 -22.02 -18.88
CA ASP A 63 3.91 -22.21 -19.96
C ASP A 63 2.57 -22.58 -19.33
N ALA A 64 1.54 -21.78 -19.55
CA ALA A 64 0.21 -22.02 -19.02
C ALA A 64 -0.62 -22.78 -20.05
N CYS A 65 -0.69 -24.11 -19.91
CA CYS A 65 -1.49 -24.98 -20.76
C CYS A 65 -2.89 -25.14 -20.18
N PRO A 66 -3.98 -24.88 -20.93
CA PRO A 66 -5.35 -25.00 -20.41
C PRO A 66 -5.69 -26.36 -19.81
N ASP A 67 -5.10 -27.43 -20.34
CA ASP A 67 -5.44 -28.81 -19.96
C ASP A 67 -4.36 -29.53 -19.12
N ALA A 68 -3.14 -28.97 -19.00
CA ALA A 68 -1.99 -29.61 -18.34
C ALA A 68 -1.46 -28.85 -17.13
N GLY A 69 -2.03 -27.67 -16.82
CA GLY A 69 -1.52 -26.81 -15.73
C GLY A 69 -0.27 -26.02 -16.12
N GLU A 70 0.37 -25.39 -15.13
CA GLU A 70 1.57 -24.58 -15.33
C GLU A 70 2.82 -25.46 -15.37
N ALA A 71 3.56 -25.41 -16.48
CA ALA A 71 4.84 -26.10 -16.63
C ALA A 71 6.01 -25.08 -16.63
N ILE A 72 7.06 -25.36 -15.85
CA ILE A 72 8.28 -24.52 -15.87
C ILE A 72 9.04 -24.80 -17.16
N VAL A 73 9.14 -23.78 -18.03
CA VAL A 73 9.91 -23.81 -19.27
C VAL A 73 11.37 -23.49 -19.03
N GLU A 74 11.64 -22.48 -18.18
CA GLU A 74 12.98 -22.00 -17.87
C GLU A 74 13.06 -21.49 -16.44
N ARG A 75 14.14 -21.84 -15.72
CA ARG A 75 14.50 -21.21 -14.45
C ARG A 75 15.51 -20.13 -14.70
N CYS A 76 15.21 -18.89 -14.27
CA CYS A 76 16.14 -17.78 -14.42
C CYS A 76 17.33 -17.93 -13.45
N ALA A 77 18.52 -17.54 -13.88
CA ALA A 77 19.71 -17.48 -13.02
C ALA A 77 19.51 -16.48 -11.87
N ASP A 78 20.32 -16.57 -10.82
CA ASP A 78 20.13 -15.78 -9.59
C ASP A 78 20.26 -14.27 -9.76
N ASP A 79 20.92 -13.81 -10.81
CA ASP A 79 21.03 -12.40 -11.21
C ASP A 79 19.92 -11.96 -12.17
N LYS A 80 19.02 -12.87 -12.55
CA LYS A 80 17.91 -12.66 -13.49
C LYS A 80 16.58 -13.02 -12.88
N GLY A 81 15.52 -12.41 -13.41
CA GLY A 81 14.14 -12.75 -13.13
C GLY A 81 13.31 -12.83 -14.40
N CYS A 82 12.12 -13.39 -14.29
CA CYS A 82 11.20 -13.44 -15.41
C CYS A 82 10.53 -12.08 -15.62
N GLY A 83 10.55 -11.59 -16.86
CA GLY A 83 9.84 -10.39 -17.29
C GLY A 83 9.27 -10.62 -18.69
N ASN A 84 7.95 -10.41 -18.88
CA ASN A 84 7.25 -10.63 -20.14
C ASN A 84 7.51 -12.02 -20.77
N GLY A 85 7.56 -13.07 -19.92
CA GLY A 85 7.76 -14.45 -20.38
C GLY A 85 9.18 -14.80 -20.82
N ALA A 86 10.19 -14.04 -20.41
CA ALA A 86 11.61 -14.29 -20.66
C ALA A 86 12.45 -13.95 -19.43
N CYS A 87 13.65 -14.54 -19.30
CA CYS A 87 14.60 -14.18 -18.25
C CYS A 87 15.35 -12.90 -18.60
N VAL A 88 15.11 -11.83 -17.82
CA VAL A 88 15.73 -10.50 -17.93
C VAL A 88 16.56 -10.19 -16.68
N ASP A 89 17.20 -9.02 -16.61
CA ASP A 89 17.83 -8.53 -15.36
C ASP A 89 16.84 -8.53 -14.20
N ALA A 90 17.30 -8.82 -12.98
CA ALA A 90 16.43 -8.96 -11.82
C ALA A 90 15.64 -7.68 -11.51
N CYS A 91 16.28 -6.51 -11.60
CA CYS A 91 15.61 -5.22 -11.38
C CYS A 91 14.64 -4.88 -12.50
N GLU A 92 14.96 -5.24 -13.74
CA GLU A 92 14.05 -5.11 -14.88
C GLU A 92 12.84 -6.04 -14.74
N SER A 93 13.05 -7.28 -14.26
CA SER A 93 11.96 -8.20 -13.95
C SER A 93 10.97 -7.61 -12.93
N ALA A 94 11.48 -7.03 -11.84
CA ALA A 94 10.66 -6.35 -10.85
C ALA A 94 9.89 -5.16 -11.46
N ARG A 95 10.54 -4.34 -12.27
CA ARG A 95 9.90 -3.21 -12.97
C ARG A 95 8.75 -3.67 -13.89
N LEU A 96 8.94 -4.80 -14.58
CA LEU A 96 7.93 -5.37 -15.50
C LEU A 96 6.80 -6.06 -14.74
N SER A 97 7.02 -6.55 -13.53
CA SER A 97 6.00 -7.22 -12.72
C SER A 97 4.87 -6.29 -12.29
N LYS A 98 5.16 -4.98 -12.23
CA LYS A 98 4.21 -3.96 -11.75
C LYS A 98 3.72 -4.22 -10.31
N GLY A 99 4.60 -4.74 -9.46
CA GLY A 99 4.38 -4.84 -8.01
C GLY A 99 5.10 -3.73 -7.24
N SER A 100 5.09 -3.81 -5.92
CA SER A 100 5.78 -2.88 -5.02
C SER A 100 7.21 -3.30 -4.68
N ALA A 101 7.68 -4.45 -5.16
CA ALA A 101 9.10 -4.81 -5.07
C ALA A 101 9.90 -4.11 -6.17
N GLY A 102 11.11 -3.65 -5.86
CA GLY A 102 11.96 -2.94 -6.80
C GLY A 102 13.40 -2.83 -6.34
N CYS A 103 14.18 -2.00 -7.05
CA CYS A 103 15.61 -1.81 -6.76
C CYS A 103 15.99 -0.35 -6.46
N SER A 104 15.06 0.59 -6.54
CA SER A 104 15.28 2.03 -6.37
C SER A 104 14.12 2.64 -5.60
N PHE A 105 14.41 3.25 -4.45
CA PHE A 105 13.42 3.80 -3.53
C PHE A 105 13.88 5.15 -3.02
N TRP A 106 12.93 6.06 -2.85
CA TRP A 106 13.16 7.37 -2.27
C TRP A 106 12.35 7.54 -1.00
N THR A 107 12.93 8.18 -0.01
CA THR A 107 12.26 8.44 1.27
C THR A 107 12.82 9.67 1.96
N LEU A 108 12.04 10.27 2.84
CA LEU A 108 12.46 11.37 3.72
C LEU A 108 11.59 11.33 4.98
N PRO A 109 12.05 11.88 6.12
CA PRO A 109 11.18 12.01 7.28
C PRO A 109 10.00 12.92 6.97
N PRO A 110 8.86 12.73 7.66
CA PRO A 110 7.78 13.73 7.64
C PRO A 110 8.29 15.06 8.20
N ASP A 111 7.64 16.16 7.83
CA ASP A 111 7.92 17.45 8.43
C ASP A 111 7.43 17.46 9.88
N ASP A 112 8.36 17.39 10.82
CA ASP A 112 8.12 17.46 12.25
C ASP A 112 8.83 18.69 12.84
N ASP A 113 8.14 19.80 12.84
CA ASP A 113 8.65 21.04 13.45
C ASP A 113 8.26 21.17 14.95
N TYR A 114 7.59 20.16 15.50
CA TYR A 114 6.93 20.28 16.80
C TYR A 114 7.51 19.38 17.90
N PHE A 115 7.60 18.06 17.68
CA PHE A 115 7.94 17.10 18.74
C PHE A 115 9.31 16.46 18.60
N GLY A 116 9.65 15.96 17.44
CA GLY A 116 10.80 15.08 17.24
C GLY A 116 11.72 15.50 16.11
N ARG A 117 11.80 16.79 15.84
CA ARG A 117 12.71 17.32 14.84
C ARG A 117 14.09 16.66 14.89
N GLY A 118 14.50 16.05 13.79
CA GLY A 118 15.75 15.30 13.71
C GLY A 118 15.80 13.99 14.50
N ALA A 119 14.66 13.42 14.93
CA ALA A 119 14.59 12.13 15.60
C ALA A 119 15.07 10.97 14.70
N CYS A 120 15.16 9.77 15.27
CA CYS A 120 15.67 8.59 14.57
C CYS A 120 14.85 8.22 13.34
N PHE A 121 15.41 8.29 12.14
CA PHE A 121 14.79 7.93 10.89
C PHE A 121 15.39 6.65 10.31
N VAL A 122 14.53 5.67 9.98
CA VAL A 122 14.95 4.35 9.53
C VAL A 122 14.21 3.94 8.26
N ALA A 123 14.95 3.36 7.31
CA ALA A 123 14.37 2.58 6.22
C ALA A 123 14.63 1.09 6.45
N MET A 124 13.63 0.27 6.18
CA MET A 124 13.67 -1.19 6.29
C MET A 124 13.66 -1.79 4.89
N ILE A 125 14.69 -2.59 4.58
CA ILE A 125 14.89 -3.19 3.26
C ILE A 125 14.81 -4.70 3.40
N ALA A 126 13.72 -5.31 2.93
CA ALA A 126 13.53 -6.74 2.93
C ALA A 126 14.06 -7.35 1.63
N ASN A 127 15.04 -8.23 1.73
CA ASN A 127 15.55 -8.96 0.56
C ASN A 127 14.53 -9.99 0.10
N THR A 128 13.88 -9.74 -1.04
CA THR A 128 12.90 -10.64 -1.66
C THR A 128 13.51 -11.59 -2.68
N TRP A 129 14.84 -11.48 -2.91
CA TRP A 129 15.58 -12.22 -3.92
C TRP A 129 16.37 -13.39 -3.34
N PRO A 130 16.62 -14.49 -4.07
CA PRO A 130 17.30 -15.68 -3.55
C PRO A 130 18.82 -15.56 -3.43
N ARG A 131 19.39 -14.41 -3.78
CA ARG A 131 20.80 -14.10 -3.53
C ARG A 131 20.95 -12.94 -2.56
N ALA A 132 22.14 -12.85 -1.95
CA ALA A 132 22.47 -11.69 -1.14
C ALA A 132 22.52 -10.42 -1.99
N ILE A 133 21.97 -9.30 -1.46
CA ILE A 133 21.90 -8.02 -2.15
C ILE A 133 22.78 -6.96 -1.49
N SER A 134 23.32 -6.04 -2.27
CA SER A 134 23.99 -4.83 -1.77
C SER A 134 22.98 -3.69 -1.61
N ILE A 135 23.20 -2.84 -0.61
CA ILE A 135 22.42 -1.65 -0.36
C ILE A 135 23.34 -0.44 -0.46
N ARG A 136 22.91 0.60 -1.15
CA ARG A 136 23.59 1.89 -1.24
C ARG A 136 22.58 2.98 -0.95
N ALA A 137 23.06 4.12 -0.45
CA ALA A 137 22.22 5.28 -0.19
C ALA A 137 22.88 6.57 -0.69
N GLU A 138 22.04 7.54 -0.99
CA GLU A 138 22.38 8.91 -1.36
C GLU A 138 21.48 9.86 -0.57
N LEU A 139 21.86 11.12 -0.45
CA LEU A 139 21.02 12.21 0.05
C LEU A 139 21.09 13.40 -0.91
N GLY A 140 19.96 13.77 -1.53
CA GLY A 140 19.92 14.88 -2.49
C GLY A 140 20.83 14.67 -3.70
N GLY A 141 21.01 13.40 -4.15
CA GLY A 141 21.90 13.05 -5.26
C GLY A 141 23.37 12.84 -4.89
N GLU A 142 23.77 13.10 -3.65
CA GLU A 142 25.14 12.88 -3.15
C GLU A 142 25.25 11.55 -2.42
N ALA A 143 26.34 10.79 -2.68
CA ALA A 143 26.57 9.50 -2.04
C ALA A 143 26.63 9.63 -0.51
N LEU A 144 25.89 8.77 0.20
CA LEU A 144 25.85 8.69 1.65
C LEU A 144 26.55 7.42 2.13
N ASP A 145 27.52 7.57 3.04
CA ASP A 145 28.20 6.41 3.63
C ASP A 145 27.31 5.75 4.70
N ILE A 146 26.74 4.61 4.35
CA ILE A 146 25.93 3.77 5.25
C ILE A 146 26.68 2.55 5.79
N SER A 147 28.00 2.45 5.59
CA SER A 147 28.79 1.24 5.95
C SER A 147 28.71 0.88 7.43
N ARG A 148 28.38 1.82 8.31
CA ARG A 148 28.24 1.66 9.76
C ARG A 148 26.80 1.82 10.25
N SER A 149 25.85 1.96 9.34
CA SER A 149 24.47 2.35 9.66
C SER A 149 23.43 1.32 9.23
N VAL A 150 23.86 0.14 8.80
CA VAL A 150 23.00 -0.97 8.38
C VAL A 150 23.09 -2.10 9.41
N TYR A 151 21.93 -2.52 9.91
CA TYR A 151 21.84 -3.52 10.97
C TYR A 151 20.79 -4.58 10.62
N VAL A 152 20.97 -5.79 11.18
CA VAL A 152 19.94 -6.81 11.28
C VAL A 152 19.51 -6.88 12.73
N ALA A 153 18.21 -6.91 12.98
CA ALA A 153 17.68 -6.98 14.33
C ALA A 153 17.17 -8.37 14.66
N THR A 154 17.33 -8.76 15.92
CA THR A 154 16.76 -9.98 16.48
C THR A 154 16.02 -9.67 17.77
N LYS A 155 14.93 -10.39 18.06
CA LYS A 155 14.10 -10.21 19.26
C LYS A 155 14.23 -11.41 20.18
N SER A 156 14.44 -11.16 21.48
CA SER A 156 14.42 -12.17 22.51
C SER A 156 13.64 -11.62 23.71
N GLY A 157 12.40 -12.09 23.89
CA GLY A 157 11.46 -11.48 24.84
C GLY A 157 11.13 -10.04 24.44
N ASP A 158 11.30 -9.12 25.36
CA ASP A 158 11.14 -7.66 25.17
C ASP A 158 12.40 -6.95 24.70
N GLU A 159 13.55 -7.63 24.67
CA GLU A 159 14.83 -7.08 24.23
C GLU A 159 15.03 -7.23 22.72
N THR A 160 15.44 -6.15 22.06
CA THR A 160 15.84 -6.12 20.63
C THR A 160 17.34 -5.87 20.53
N THR A 161 18.05 -6.78 19.85
CA THR A 161 19.48 -6.66 19.61
C THR A 161 19.74 -6.25 18.15
N TYR A 162 20.58 -5.24 17.96
CA TYR A 162 20.96 -4.73 16.64
C TYR A 162 22.39 -5.15 16.31
N THR A 163 22.55 -6.01 15.31
CA THR A 163 23.86 -6.50 14.84
C THR A 163 24.24 -5.79 13.55
N PRO A 164 25.42 -5.12 13.48
CA PRO A 164 25.86 -4.50 12.24
C PRO A 164 25.92 -5.52 11.09
N LEU A 165 25.34 -5.18 9.95
CA LEU A 165 25.38 -6.01 8.75
C LEU A 165 26.78 -5.95 8.15
N SER A 166 27.47 -7.10 8.11
CA SER A 166 28.76 -7.22 7.44
C SER A 166 28.57 -7.75 6.02
N GLY A 167 28.81 -6.89 5.03
CA GLY A 167 28.73 -7.25 3.62
C GLY A 167 27.32 -7.09 3.03
N ARG A 168 26.85 -8.12 2.34
CA ARG A 168 25.57 -8.11 1.60
C ARG A 168 24.44 -8.65 2.46
N LEU A 169 23.23 -8.13 2.29
CA LEU A 169 22.03 -8.62 2.99
C LEU A 169 21.64 -10.01 2.46
N PRO A 170 21.63 -11.06 3.29
CA PRO A 170 21.24 -12.41 2.86
C PRO A 170 19.80 -12.49 2.33
N PRO A 171 19.47 -13.55 1.56
CA PRO A 171 18.10 -13.84 1.19
C PRO A 171 17.18 -13.98 2.41
N GLY A 172 15.99 -13.39 2.33
CA GLY A 172 14.98 -13.52 3.38
C GLY A 172 15.25 -12.69 4.64
N GLU A 173 16.31 -11.90 4.69
CA GLU A 173 16.61 -11.01 5.81
C GLU A 173 16.11 -9.59 5.57
N VAL A 174 15.97 -8.83 6.66
CA VAL A 174 15.66 -7.40 6.64
C VAL A 174 16.82 -6.60 7.19
N ALA A 175 17.27 -5.62 6.42
CA ALA A 175 18.18 -4.60 6.89
C ALA A 175 17.43 -3.39 7.43
N LEU A 176 17.82 -2.94 8.60
CA LEU A 176 17.45 -1.64 9.16
C LEU A 176 18.55 -0.65 8.78
N VAL A 177 18.25 0.30 7.91
CA VAL A 177 19.17 1.36 7.49
C VAL A 177 18.84 2.60 8.29
N PHE A 178 19.65 2.91 9.31
CA PHE A 178 19.49 4.11 10.13
C PHE A 178 20.03 5.31 9.37
N LEU A 179 19.12 6.06 8.75
CA LEU A 179 19.44 7.10 7.79
C LEU A 179 19.90 8.39 8.47
N SER A 180 19.18 8.86 9.49
CA SER A 180 19.53 10.10 10.18
C SER A 180 19.09 10.14 11.64
N GLN A 181 19.81 10.93 12.40
CA GLN A 181 19.44 11.41 13.74
C GLN A 181 20.28 12.62 14.07
N GLU A 182 19.68 13.68 14.57
CA GLU A 182 20.40 14.87 15.00
C GLU A 182 21.18 14.62 16.30
N ASP A 183 22.44 15.07 16.37
CA ASP A 183 23.29 14.87 17.55
C ASP A 183 22.87 15.72 18.74
N LYS A 184 22.36 16.92 18.50
CA LYS A 184 22.00 17.91 19.53
C LYS A 184 20.58 18.43 19.31
N PRO A 185 19.56 17.62 19.58
CA PRO A 185 18.19 18.01 19.34
C PRO A 185 17.76 19.17 20.25
N GLU A 186 16.95 20.05 19.70
CA GLU A 186 16.32 21.16 20.45
C GLU A 186 15.01 20.69 21.14
N SER A 187 14.39 19.64 20.61
CA SER A 187 13.14 19.09 21.12
C SER A 187 13.32 18.33 22.43
N ARG A 188 12.34 18.44 23.34
CA ARG A 188 12.29 17.68 24.61
C ARG A 188 11.86 16.23 24.41
N ASP A 189 11.04 15.97 23.40
CA ASP A 189 10.42 14.66 23.13
C ASP A 189 11.14 13.91 22.01
N PHE A 190 12.41 14.20 21.87
CA PHE A 190 13.29 13.64 20.85
C PHE A 190 13.54 12.14 21.05
N THR A 191 13.15 11.33 20.07
CA THR A 191 13.41 9.88 20.07
C THR A 191 14.76 9.56 19.42
N ARG A 192 15.67 9.03 20.22
CA ARG A 192 16.99 8.58 19.74
C ARG A 192 16.90 7.22 19.08
N CYS A 193 17.79 6.99 18.13
CA CYS A 193 18.05 5.63 17.64
C CYS A 193 18.52 4.72 18.80
N PRO A 194 18.29 3.40 18.69
CA PRO A 194 18.67 2.46 19.75
C PRO A 194 20.15 2.57 20.15
N ASP A 195 20.45 2.27 21.41
CA ASP A 195 21.82 2.28 21.91
C ASP A 195 22.72 1.33 21.09
N GLY A 196 23.92 1.82 20.77
CA GLY A 196 24.89 1.09 19.96
C GLY A 196 24.68 1.18 18.44
N VAL A 197 23.61 1.82 18.00
CA VAL A 197 23.35 2.08 16.58
C VAL A 197 23.97 3.44 16.16
N THR A 198 24.53 3.48 14.96
CA THR A 198 25.11 4.70 14.37
C THR A 198 24.28 5.13 13.16
N PRO A 199 23.62 6.28 13.15
CA PRO A 199 22.95 6.80 11.95
C PRO A 199 23.97 7.24 10.90
N ALA A 200 23.58 7.21 9.62
CA ALA A 200 24.44 7.62 8.51
C ALA A 200 24.67 9.13 8.47
N LEU A 201 23.66 9.90 8.85
CA LEU A 201 23.71 11.34 8.96
C LEU A 201 23.45 11.77 10.41
N ALA A 202 24.40 12.49 11.01
CA ALA A 202 24.29 13.02 12.37
C ALA A 202 23.67 14.44 12.38
N ALA A 203 22.60 14.63 11.62
CA ALA A 203 21.86 15.89 11.47
C ALA A 203 20.42 15.62 11.02
N ASP A 204 19.57 16.62 11.16
CA ASP A 204 18.26 16.63 10.52
C ASP A 204 18.43 16.78 9.00
N PRO A 205 17.86 15.86 8.18
CA PRO A 205 18.08 15.87 6.74
C PRO A 205 17.22 16.89 5.98
N ILE A 206 16.14 17.42 6.60
CA ILE A 206 15.13 18.24 5.90
C ILE A 206 15.10 19.69 6.42
N ALA A 207 14.64 20.59 5.57
CA ALA A 207 14.16 21.90 5.99
C ALA A 207 12.70 21.79 6.43
N HIS A 208 12.29 22.53 7.47
CA HIS A 208 10.92 22.49 8.00
C HIS A 208 10.04 23.59 7.40
N GLY A 209 8.72 23.36 7.47
CA GLY A 209 7.72 24.23 6.88
C GLY A 209 7.64 24.08 5.35
N THR A 210 7.03 25.05 4.68
CA THR A 210 7.04 25.12 3.22
C THR A 210 8.44 25.49 2.74
N ALA A 211 9.14 24.58 2.08
CA ALA A 211 10.54 24.74 1.71
C ALA A 211 10.97 23.80 0.57
N ARG A 212 12.13 24.07 -0.01
CA ARG A 212 12.88 23.06 -0.76
C ARG A 212 13.75 22.27 0.19
N THR A 213 13.71 20.94 0.10
CA THR A 213 14.50 20.04 0.94
C THR A 213 15.05 18.87 0.12
N ARG A 214 15.54 17.81 0.77
CA ARG A 214 16.21 16.68 0.13
C ARG A 214 15.64 15.35 0.58
N ALA A 215 15.68 14.35 -0.30
CA ALA A 215 15.30 12.99 0.02
C ALA A 215 16.51 12.04 0.00
N PHE A 216 16.41 10.97 0.78
CA PHE A 216 17.29 9.81 0.69
C PHE A 216 16.88 8.95 -0.50
N HIS A 217 17.87 8.47 -1.23
CA HIS A 217 17.72 7.48 -2.29
C HIS A 217 18.38 6.18 -1.89
N ILE A 218 17.63 5.08 -1.89
CA ILE A 218 18.12 3.75 -1.51
C ILE A 218 18.09 2.86 -2.75
N VAL A 219 19.24 2.26 -3.08
CA VAL A 219 19.41 1.43 -4.25
C VAL A 219 19.91 0.06 -3.85
N THR A 220 19.26 -0.98 -4.41
CA THR A 220 19.70 -2.38 -4.29
C THR A 220 20.07 -2.95 -5.65
N ASP A 221 20.88 -4.00 -5.66
CA ASP A 221 21.31 -4.67 -6.91
C ASP A 221 20.47 -5.92 -7.26
N ALA A 222 19.37 -6.14 -6.54
CA ALA A 222 18.26 -7.04 -6.89
C ALA A 222 17.00 -6.62 -6.13
N PRO A 223 15.81 -7.11 -6.52
CA PRO A 223 14.54 -6.68 -5.97
C PRO A 223 14.43 -6.84 -4.45
N ALA A 224 13.91 -5.79 -3.82
CA ALA A 224 13.60 -5.72 -2.41
C ALA A 224 12.21 -5.10 -2.21
N SER A 225 11.59 -5.31 -1.05
CA SER A 225 10.50 -4.49 -0.55
C SER A 225 11.06 -3.49 0.44
N ALA A 226 10.57 -2.25 0.41
CA ALA A 226 11.11 -1.17 1.24
C ALA A 226 9.99 -0.43 2.00
N TYR A 227 10.31 -0.03 3.23
CA TYR A 227 9.44 0.71 4.12
C TYR A 227 10.26 1.75 4.87
N SER A 228 9.63 2.81 5.38
CA SER A 228 10.28 3.72 6.31
C SER A 228 9.41 3.99 7.52
N ILE A 229 10.04 4.34 8.63
CA ILE A 229 9.38 4.71 9.88
C ILE A 229 10.09 5.89 10.52
N PHE A 230 9.32 6.81 11.07
CA PHE A 230 9.79 7.98 11.80
C PHE A 230 8.80 8.38 12.91
N PRO A 231 9.26 8.64 14.16
CA PRO A 231 10.54 8.17 14.68
C PRO A 231 10.54 6.65 14.90
N TYR A 232 11.71 6.02 14.82
CA TYR A 232 11.86 4.61 15.13
C TYR A 232 12.02 4.39 16.64
N GLY A 233 11.17 3.53 17.25
CA GLY A 233 11.31 3.24 18.68
C GLY A 233 10.04 2.77 19.40
N GLY A 234 8.96 2.48 18.70
CA GLY A 234 7.71 1.98 19.29
C GLY A 234 7.07 2.98 20.25
N SER A 235 6.58 2.52 21.41
CA SER A 235 5.93 3.37 22.42
C SER A 235 6.83 4.52 22.93
N ARG A 236 8.14 4.39 22.79
CA ARG A 236 9.08 5.46 23.19
C ARG A 236 9.09 6.64 22.23
N SER A 237 8.59 6.46 21.02
CA SER A 237 8.52 7.51 20.01
C SER A 237 7.30 8.42 20.17
N PHE A 238 6.24 7.95 20.79
CA PHE A 238 4.95 8.60 21.05
C PHE A 238 4.15 9.02 19.82
N TYR A 239 4.77 9.34 18.69
CA TYR A 239 4.14 9.88 17.47
C TYR A 239 4.73 9.26 16.20
N PRO A 240 4.90 7.95 16.12
CA PRO A 240 5.50 7.31 14.96
C PRO A 240 4.53 7.25 13.77
N THR A 241 5.08 7.27 12.58
CA THR A 241 4.38 6.96 11.34
C THR A 241 5.24 6.08 10.45
N ALA A 242 4.64 5.15 9.72
CA ALA A 242 5.34 4.30 8.77
C ALA A 242 4.66 4.31 7.40
N THR A 243 5.42 4.09 6.34
CA THR A 243 4.89 4.02 4.98
C THR A 243 5.56 2.92 4.15
N LEU A 244 4.78 2.30 3.26
CA LEU A 244 5.30 1.50 2.16
C LEU A 244 6.04 2.43 1.19
N LEU A 245 7.28 2.09 0.82
CA LEU A 245 8.00 2.80 -0.22
C LEU A 245 7.73 2.15 -1.58
N LEU A 246 7.10 2.89 -2.46
CA LEU A 246 6.87 2.48 -3.83
C LEU A 246 8.16 2.65 -4.63
N PRO A 247 8.60 1.63 -5.39
CA PRO A 247 9.80 1.75 -6.19
C PRO A 247 9.64 2.85 -7.26
N GLU A 248 10.72 3.52 -7.59
CA GLU A 248 10.77 4.58 -8.62
C GLU A 248 10.12 4.13 -9.94
N SER A 249 10.24 2.83 -10.28
CA SER A 249 9.62 2.23 -11.46
C SER A 249 8.07 2.24 -11.46
N SER A 250 7.44 2.51 -10.33
CA SER A 250 5.99 2.66 -10.19
C SER A 250 5.52 4.12 -10.23
N TRP A 251 6.46 5.09 -10.24
CA TRP A 251 6.14 6.51 -10.26
C TRP A 251 5.58 6.95 -11.61
N ASP A 252 4.87 8.07 -11.61
CA ASP A 252 4.28 8.65 -12.82
C ASP A 252 4.36 10.19 -12.77
N LYS A 253 3.80 10.82 -13.77
CA LYS A 253 3.81 12.28 -13.97
C LYS A 253 2.54 12.98 -13.50
N SER A 254 1.53 12.23 -13.10
CA SER A 254 0.22 12.77 -12.73
C SER A 254 -0.24 12.24 -11.38
N TYR A 255 -0.61 13.17 -10.51
CA TYR A 255 -1.10 12.89 -9.16
C TYR A 255 -2.28 13.77 -8.81
N VAL A 256 -3.06 13.31 -7.85
CA VAL A 256 -3.94 14.15 -7.05
C VAL A 256 -3.38 14.16 -5.64
N ALA A 257 -3.22 15.33 -5.06
CA ALA A 257 -2.69 15.49 -3.71
C ALA A 257 -3.59 14.78 -2.69
N VAL A 258 -2.97 14.05 -1.76
CA VAL A 258 -3.63 13.46 -0.60
C VAL A 258 -2.79 13.74 0.62
N SER A 259 -3.37 14.31 1.65
CA SER A 259 -2.78 14.50 2.97
C SER A 259 -3.78 14.05 4.03
N THR A 260 -3.39 14.00 5.29
CA THR A 260 -4.29 13.61 6.36
C THR A 260 -5.51 14.51 6.41
N ALA A 261 -6.69 13.90 6.37
CA ALA A 261 -7.94 14.62 6.40
C ALA A 261 -8.17 15.29 7.77
N ASN A 262 -8.95 16.37 7.75
CA ASN A 262 -9.42 17.00 8.99
C ASN A 262 -10.65 16.24 9.50
N LEU A 263 -10.48 15.47 10.56
CA LEU A 263 -11.52 14.61 11.12
C LEU A 263 -12.11 15.23 12.38
N SER A 264 -12.94 16.26 12.22
CA SER A 264 -13.71 16.82 13.33
C SER A 264 -15.16 16.32 13.31
N ARG A 265 -15.62 15.73 14.41
CA ARG A 265 -17.04 15.36 14.58
C ARG A 265 -17.93 16.55 14.95
N PHE A 266 -17.35 17.59 15.54
CA PHE A 266 -18.07 18.75 16.07
C PHE A 266 -17.74 20.05 15.34
N GLY A 267 -17.14 19.96 14.15
CA GLY A 267 -16.85 21.11 13.30
C GLY A 267 -15.70 22.00 13.78
N ARG A 268 -14.85 21.51 14.69
CA ARG A 268 -13.59 22.19 15.01
C ARG A 268 -12.54 21.84 13.95
N PRO A 269 -12.14 22.75 13.08
CA PRO A 269 -11.06 22.47 12.16
C PRO A 269 -9.79 22.19 12.97
N GLY A 270 -9.08 21.10 12.65
CA GLY A 270 -7.72 20.88 13.10
C GLY A 270 -6.90 22.10 12.67
N SER A 271 -6.07 22.61 13.58
CA SER A 271 -5.27 23.82 13.32
C SER A 271 -3.88 23.46 12.81
N GLU A 272 -3.55 22.18 12.78
CA GLU A 272 -2.21 21.67 12.53
C GLU A 272 -1.94 21.60 11.03
N PRO A 273 -0.68 21.91 10.63
CA PRO A 273 -0.33 21.89 9.22
C PRO A 273 -0.43 20.50 8.59
N ARG A 274 -0.90 20.49 7.36
CA ARG A 274 -0.84 19.32 6.45
C ARG A 274 0.39 19.40 5.59
N THR A 275 0.94 18.24 5.25
CA THR A 275 2.20 18.16 4.49
C THR A 275 1.98 17.48 3.15
N LEU A 276 2.69 18.00 2.14
CA LEU A 276 2.92 17.34 0.86
C LEU A 276 4.41 17.44 0.55
N GLN A 277 5.01 16.35 0.08
CA GLN A 277 6.42 16.29 -0.28
C GLN A 277 6.54 15.63 -1.66
N ILE A 278 6.97 16.39 -2.66
CA ILE A 278 7.11 15.94 -4.06
C ILE A 278 8.59 15.76 -4.36
N VAL A 279 9.00 14.52 -4.61
CA VAL A 279 10.40 14.12 -4.80
C VAL A 279 10.71 13.97 -6.28
N ALA A 280 11.77 14.62 -6.77
CA ALA A 280 12.28 14.44 -8.13
C ALA A 280 13.40 13.38 -8.16
N ALA A 281 13.25 12.36 -9.02
CA ALA A 281 14.28 11.34 -9.24
C ALA A 281 15.31 11.74 -10.31
N GLU A 282 15.02 12.79 -11.10
CA GLU A 282 15.85 13.26 -12.20
C GLU A 282 16.02 14.78 -12.16
N ASP A 283 17.15 15.28 -12.70
CA ASP A 283 17.39 16.71 -12.88
C ASP A 283 16.38 17.35 -13.83
N ASP A 284 16.21 18.66 -13.74
CA ASP A 284 15.31 19.46 -14.59
C ASP A 284 13.88 18.92 -14.62
N THR A 285 13.40 18.38 -13.49
CA THR A 285 12.02 17.93 -13.35
C THR A 285 11.11 19.12 -13.06
N LYS A 286 10.29 19.51 -14.03
CA LYS A 286 9.28 20.54 -13.84
C LYS A 286 8.07 19.94 -13.16
N VAL A 287 7.64 20.51 -12.03
CA VAL A 287 6.43 20.17 -11.29
C VAL A 287 5.46 21.32 -11.39
N GLU A 288 4.21 21.03 -11.70
CA GLU A 288 3.10 21.98 -11.75
C GLU A 288 1.99 21.51 -10.83
N MET A 289 1.39 22.44 -10.08
CA MET A 289 0.25 22.17 -9.20
C MET A 289 -0.80 23.24 -9.37
N ARG A 290 -2.05 22.83 -9.46
CA ARG A 290 -3.22 23.71 -9.35
C ARG A 290 -3.86 23.51 -7.99
N PRO A 291 -3.51 24.32 -6.98
CA PRO A 291 -3.95 24.13 -5.63
C PRO A 291 -5.43 24.49 -5.45
N ASN A 292 -6.18 23.65 -4.73
CA ASN A 292 -7.59 23.90 -4.36
C ASN A 292 -7.74 24.78 -3.10
N ALA A 293 -6.64 25.15 -2.46
CA ALA A 293 -6.50 26.21 -1.45
C ALA A 293 -5.23 27.00 -1.75
N GLY A 294 -5.15 28.28 -1.33
CA GLY A 294 -3.95 29.09 -1.57
C GLY A 294 -2.70 28.45 -0.97
N LEU A 295 -1.61 28.41 -1.73
CA LEU A 295 -0.31 27.93 -1.25
C LEU A 295 0.44 29.10 -0.58
N VAL A 296 0.86 28.89 0.66
CA VAL A 296 1.57 29.90 1.46
C VAL A 296 3.05 29.92 1.08
N GLN A 297 3.62 31.11 0.97
CA GLN A 297 5.05 31.31 0.70
C GLN A 297 5.93 30.61 1.74
N GLY A 298 7.02 30.02 1.29
CA GLY A 298 8.02 29.35 2.12
C GLY A 298 9.46 29.68 1.70
N ILE A 299 10.41 28.88 2.16
CA ILE A 299 11.82 29.02 1.82
C ILE A 299 12.04 28.52 0.39
N ASP A 300 12.38 29.41 -0.53
CA ASP A 300 12.55 29.14 -1.97
C ASP A 300 11.30 28.53 -2.64
N VAL A 301 10.12 28.81 -2.09
CA VAL A 301 8.81 28.42 -2.61
C VAL A 301 7.89 29.63 -2.60
N ASP A 302 7.48 30.06 -3.78
CA ASP A 302 6.56 31.19 -3.94
C ASP A 302 5.13 30.80 -3.59
N SER A 303 4.35 31.76 -3.09
CA SER A 303 2.91 31.60 -2.87
C SER A 303 2.17 31.45 -4.20
N VAL A 304 1.09 30.67 -4.20
CA VAL A 304 0.21 30.48 -5.35
C VAL A 304 -1.24 30.67 -4.91
N PHE A 305 -2.01 31.47 -5.65
CA PHE A 305 -3.43 31.65 -5.32
C PHE A 305 -4.23 30.38 -5.64
N GLN A 306 -5.31 30.17 -4.90
CA GLN A 306 -6.24 29.08 -5.14
C GLN A 306 -6.68 29.06 -6.62
N GLY A 307 -6.54 27.91 -7.28
CA GLY A 307 -6.96 27.69 -8.67
C GLY A 307 -6.00 28.23 -9.72
N GLU A 308 -4.93 28.93 -9.35
CA GLU A 308 -3.82 29.30 -10.25
C GLU A 308 -2.80 28.16 -10.31
N THR A 309 -1.95 28.15 -11.33
CA THR A 309 -0.92 27.12 -11.49
C THR A 309 0.41 27.59 -10.93
N GLY A 310 0.89 26.94 -9.88
CA GLY A 310 2.28 27.03 -9.42
C GLY A 310 3.18 26.13 -10.27
N SER A 311 4.45 26.55 -10.46
CA SER A 311 5.42 25.78 -11.25
C SER A 311 6.82 25.89 -10.63
N TRP A 312 7.47 24.74 -10.45
CA TRP A 312 8.80 24.63 -9.87
C TRP A 312 9.65 23.66 -10.69
N THR A 313 10.93 23.95 -10.81
CA THR A 313 11.91 23.01 -11.39
C THR A 313 12.74 22.43 -10.26
N LEU A 314 12.85 21.11 -10.19
CA LEU A 314 13.56 20.36 -9.17
C LEU A 314 14.76 19.63 -9.79
N SER A 315 15.86 19.58 -9.04
CA SER A 315 17.00 18.73 -9.33
C SER A 315 16.79 17.31 -8.76
N ARG A 316 17.60 16.36 -9.21
CA ARG A 316 17.56 14.97 -8.68
C ARG A 316 17.79 14.96 -7.17
N GLY A 317 16.86 14.32 -6.45
CA GLY A 317 16.87 14.20 -4.99
C GLY A 317 16.38 15.45 -4.25
N GLU A 318 16.01 16.50 -4.98
CA GLU A 318 15.35 17.68 -4.40
C GLU A 318 13.87 17.39 -4.19
N VAL A 319 13.31 18.00 -3.14
CA VAL A 319 11.91 17.85 -2.74
C VAL A 319 11.26 19.22 -2.64
N LEU A 320 10.11 19.36 -3.27
CA LEU A 320 9.18 20.45 -2.98
C LEU A 320 8.33 20.05 -1.77
N GLN A 321 8.59 20.60 -0.61
CA GLN A 321 7.82 20.41 0.61
C GLN A 321 6.85 21.56 0.81
N ILE A 322 5.60 21.25 1.03
CA ILE A 322 4.54 22.21 1.35
C ILE A 322 3.92 21.81 2.67
N THR A 323 4.02 22.70 3.65
CA THR A 323 3.49 22.52 5.01
C THR A 323 2.64 23.71 5.36
N GLN A 324 1.33 23.53 5.44
CA GLN A 324 0.37 24.60 5.71
C GLN A 324 -0.92 24.07 6.35
N ARG A 325 -1.69 24.97 6.98
CA ARG A 325 -2.94 24.61 7.65
C ARG A 325 -4.06 24.22 6.69
N ASP A 326 -4.20 24.96 5.60
CA ASP A 326 -5.21 24.67 4.59
C ASP A 326 -4.77 23.44 3.79
N ALA A 327 -5.55 22.37 3.86
CA ALA A 327 -5.23 21.12 3.19
C ALA A 327 -5.27 21.29 1.66
N LEU A 328 -4.26 20.74 1.00
CA LEU A 328 -4.18 20.71 -0.47
C LEU A 328 -4.69 19.40 -1.07
N SER A 329 -5.26 18.49 -0.25
CA SER A 329 -5.87 17.26 -0.75
C SER A 329 -6.89 17.55 -1.85
N GLY A 330 -6.86 16.79 -2.94
CA GLY A 330 -7.67 17.03 -4.13
C GLY A 330 -7.05 17.97 -5.16
N SER A 331 -5.90 18.62 -4.87
CA SER A 331 -5.20 19.46 -5.84
C SER A 331 -4.57 18.62 -6.95
N ALA A 332 -4.68 19.06 -8.20
CA ALA A 332 -4.04 18.42 -9.35
C ALA A 332 -2.53 18.71 -9.38
N ILE A 333 -1.73 17.67 -9.63
CA ILE A 333 -0.27 17.76 -9.76
C ILE A 333 0.14 17.08 -11.07
N ALA A 334 0.97 17.77 -11.86
CA ALA A 334 1.60 17.24 -13.06
C ALA A 334 3.10 17.49 -13.05
N SER A 335 3.87 16.61 -13.70
CA SER A 335 5.31 16.78 -13.83
C SER A 335 5.83 16.40 -15.21
N SER A 336 6.98 16.95 -15.60
CA SER A 336 7.62 16.63 -16.87
C SER A 336 8.26 15.24 -16.89
N LYS A 337 8.66 14.73 -15.70
CA LYS A 337 9.27 13.42 -15.45
C LYS A 337 8.59 12.76 -14.26
N PRO A 338 8.67 11.42 -14.09
CA PRO A 338 8.10 10.75 -12.94
C PRO A 338 8.59 11.34 -11.61
N VAL A 339 7.68 11.50 -10.67
CA VAL A 339 7.95 12.02 -9.31
C VAL A 339 7.34 11.09 -8.25
N GLY A 340 7.85 11.16 -7.03
CA GLY A 340 7.21 10.54 -5.85
C GLY A 340 6.43 11.58 -5.07
N LEU A 341 5.28 11.18 -4.53
CA LEU A 341 4.45 12.03 -3.68
C LEU A 341 4.26 11.40 -2.32
N PHE A 342 4.53 12.17 -1.26
CA PHE A 342 4.18 11.83 0.11
C PHE A 342 3.19 12.86 0.64
N GLY A 343 2.24 12.39 1.45
CA GLY A 343 1.26 13.25 2.09
C GLY A 343 1.01 12.86 3.53
N GLY A 344 0.72 13.85 4.38
CA GLY A 344 0.53 13.62 5.80
C GLY A 344 0.14 14.87 6.57
N ALA A 345 0.55 14.94 7.82
CA ALA A 345 0.40 16.09 8.72
C ALA A 345 1.52 16.13 9.77
N THR A 346 1.87 17.33 10.22
CA THR A 346 2.87 17.51 11.28
C THR A 346 2.37 17.07 12.66
N CYS A 347 1.04 17.05 12.86
CA CYS A 347 0.41 16.75 14.13
C CYS A 347 -1.10 16.52 13.88
N ALA A 348 -1.51 15.29 13.62
CA ALA A 348 -2.90 14.97 13.31
C ALA A 348 -3.69 14.58 14.56
N PHE A 349 -4.67 15.38 14.94
CA PHE A 349 -5.67 14.98 15.93
C PHE A 349 -6.78 14.17 15.24
N LEU A 350 -6.94 12.91 15.59
CA LEU A 350 -7.90 12.00 14.96
C LEU A 350 -8.83 11.35 16.00
N PRO A 351 -10.05 11.87 16.21
CA PRO A 351 -10.63 13.10 15.65
C PRO A 351 -10.07 14.39 16.29
N GLY A 352 -10.35 15.54 15.67
CA GLY A 352 -9.85 16.86 16.03
C GLY A 352 -10.21 17.40 17.42
N GLU A 353 -11.05 16.69 18.16
CA GLU A 353 -11.48 17.00 19.53
C GLU A 353 -10.58 16.36 20.60
N LEU A 354 -9.62 15.51 20.22
CA LEU A 354 -8.71 14.86 21.15
C LEU A 354 -7.52 15.79 21.51
N GLU A 355 -6.87 15.48 22.63
CA GLU A 355 -5.80 16.32 23.18
C GLU A 355 -4.40 15.97 22.65
N PHE A 356 -4.24 14.80 22.04
CA PHE A 356 -2.95 14.31 21.54
C PHE A 356 -3.01 14.11 20.02
N CYS A 357 -1.89 14.39 19.39
CA CYS A 357 -1.74 14.27 17.96
C CYS A 357 -0.47 13.51 17.61
N ASP A 358 -0.48 12.85 16.45
CA ASP A 358 0.67 12.15 15.90
C ASP A 358 1.06 12.70 14.53
N LEU A 359 2.30 12.48 14.18
CA LEU A 359 2.76 12.60 12.80
C LEU A 359 2.02 11.61 11.92
N THR A 360 1.84 11.98 10.67
CA THR A 360 1.35 11.03 9.68
C THR A 360 2.10 11.25 8.36
N GLN A 361 2.44 10.18 7.68
CA GLN A 361 3.01 10.23 6.33
C GLN A 361 2.72 8.94 5.58
N GLN A 362 2.19 9.05 4.36
CA GLN A 362 2.06 7.94 3.43
C GLN A 362 2.59 8.33 2.06
N GLN A 363 3.27 7.41 1.38
CA GLN A 363 3.56 7.59 -0.04
C GLN A 363 2.29 7.35 -0.85
N ILE A 364 1.93 8.32 -1.70
CA ILE A 364 0.69 8.31 -2.46
C ILE A 364 0.94 7.72 -3.85
N ALA A 365 0.12 6.75 -4.24
CA ALA A 365 0.19 6.17 -5.57
C ALA A 365 -0.16 7.21 -6.67
N PRO A 366 0.46 7.12 -7.86
CA PRO A 366 0.08 7.93 -9.02
C PRO A 366 -1.39 7.80 -9.38
N PHE A 367 -1.95 8.85 -9.99
CA PHE A 367 -3.35 8.90 -10.38
C PHE A 367 -3.80 7.69 -11.21
N ALA A 368 -2.99 7.23 -12.17
CA ALA A 368 -3.30 6.07 -13.01
C ALA A 368 -3.47 4.75 -12.23
N GLN A 369 -3.02 4.70 -10.97
CA GLN A 369 -3.14 3.54 -10.10
C GLN A 369 -4.32 3.63 -9.11
N TRP A 370 -5.09 4.71 -9.13
CA TRP A 370 -6.31 4.83 -8.34
C TRP A 370 -7.40 3.93 -8.91
N GLY A 371 -8.15 3.30 -8.03
CA GLY A 371 -9.18 2.33 -8.42
C GLY A 371 -10.59 2.90 -8.37
N SER A 372 -11.52 2.07 -8.83
CA SER A 372 -12.96 2.30 -8.72
C SER A 372 -13.64 1.42 -7.66
N GLU A 373 -12.88 0.57 -6.94
CA GLU A 373 -13.40 -0.36 -5.94
C GLU A 373 -12.43 -0.57 -4.79
N TYR A 374 -12.93 -0.46 -3.55
CA TYR A 374 -12.15 -0.60 -2.32
C TYR A 374 -12.89 -1.41 -1.26
N ALA A 375 -12.19 -2.32 -0.60
CA ALA A 375 -12.66 -3.05 0.57
C ALA A 375 -12.27 -2.29 1.84
N LEU A 376 -13.23 -1.70 2.52
CA LEU A 376 -13.00 -0.90 3.72
C LEU A 376 -13.00 -1.80 4.97
N VAL A 377 -11.85 -2.38 5.27
CA VAL A 377 -11.59 -3.19 6.46
C VAL A 377 -10.44 -2.56 7.24
N PRO A 378 -10.67 -2.07 8.47
CA PRO A 378 -9.66 -1.38 9.26
C PRO A 378 -8.70 -2.37 9.96
N PHE A 379 -7.89 -1.85 10.86
CA PHE A 379 -7.09 -2.62 11.81
C PHE A 379 -7.96 -3.51 12.71
N ALA A 380 -7.34 -4.52 13.32
CA ALA A 380 -8.00 -5.38 14.31
C ALA A 380 -8.50 -4.53 15.50
N PRO A 381 -9.70 -4.79 16.02
CA PRO A 381 -10.23 -4.03 17.16
C PRO A 381 -9.24 -4.00 18.34
N ARG A 382 -8.92 -2.79 18.80
CA ARG A 382 -7.97 -2.56 19.89
C ARG A 382 -8.58 -2.75 21.28
N VAL A 383 -9.90 -2.83 21.38
CA VAL A 383 -10.64 -2.95 22.64
C VAL A 383 -11.13 -4.37 22.80
N GLU A 384 -10.43 -5.17 23.59
CA GLU A 384 -10.78 -6.59 23.83
C GLU A 384 -12.11 -6.78 24.60
N SER A 385 -12.56 -5.77 25.35
CA SER A 385 -13.85 -5.81 26.05
C SER A 385 -15.06 -5.63 25.13
N LEU A 386 -14.85 -5.20 23.90
CA LEU A 386 -15.90 -5.18 22.90
C LEU A 386 -16.14 -6.62 22.44
N SER A 387 -17.39 -7.08 22.52
CA SER A 387 -17.77 -8.39 22.01
C SER A 387 -17.46 -8.48 20.52
N THR A 388 -17.40 -9.68 19.97
CA THR A 388 -17.22 -9.91 18.52
C THR A 388 -18.29 -9.22 17.66
N THR A 389 -19.36 -8.72 18.27
CA THR A 389 -20.46 -8.00 17.62
C THR A 389 -20.33 -6.48 17.71
N VAL A 390 -19.46 -5.94 18.57
CA VAL A 390 -19.23 -4.49 18.71
C VAL A 390 -17.85 -4.18 18.18
N ARG A 391 -17.80 -3.48 17.03
CA ARG A 391 -16.56 -3.05 16.39
C ARG A 391 -16.19 -1.63 16.81
N GLU A 392 -14.93 -1.32 16.66
CA GLU A 392 -14.45 0.04 16.83
C GLU A 392 -14.96 0.93 15.68
N THR A 393 -15.54 2.10 16.00
CA THR A 393 -15.88 3.10 14.99
C THR A 393 -14.61 3.74 14.45
N VAL A 394 -14.41 3.66 13.15
CA VAL A 394 -13.20 4.06 12.46
C VAL A 394 -13.51 5.17 11.46
N PRO A 395 -12.68 6.22 11.40
CA PRO A 395 -12.79 7.25 10.36
C PRO A 395 -12.22 6.77 9.03
N TRP A 396 -12.89 7.16 7.95
CA TRP A 396 -12.49 6.93 6.57
C TRP A 396 -12.41 8.25 5.81
N GLY A 397 -11.47 8.35 4.88
CA GLY A 397 -11.36 9.46 3.94
C GLY A 397 -11.46 8.96 2.50
N LEU A 398 -12.25 9.66 1.68
CA LEU A 398 -12.32 9.43 0.25
C LEU A 398 -11.94 10.73 -0.48
N VAL A 399 -11.17 10.62 -1.55
CA VAL A 399 -10.81 11.76 -2.41
C VAL A 399 -11.27 11.49 -3.83
N GLY A 400 -12.15 12.33 -4.34
CA GLY A 400 -12.65 12.26 -5.71
C GLY A 400 -11.62 12.79 -6.72
N ALA A 401 -11.53 12.16 -7.86
CA ALA A 401 -10.63 12.58 -8.94
C ALA A 401 -11.36 13.12 -10.16
N VAL A 402 -12.62 12.72 -10.34
CA VAL A 402 -13.44 13.05 -11.51
C VAL A 402 -14.83 13.51 -11.06
N ASP A 403 -15.35 14.56 -11.70
CA ASP A 403 -16.71 15.04 -11.45
C ASP A 403 -17.75 13.99 -11.81
N GLY A 404 -18.83 13.93 -11.00
CA GLY A 404 -19.92 13.00 -11.23
C GLY A 404 -19.60 11.55 -10.84
N THR A 405 -18.60 11.32 -10.03
CA THR A 405 -18.33 10.02 -9.42
C THR A 405 -19.48 9.65 -8.48
N VAL A 406 -20.21 8.58 -8.79
CA VAL A 406 -21.33 8.06 -7.99
C VAL A 406 -20.89 6.83 -7.24
N LEU A 407 -21.08 6.80 -5.92
CA LEU A 407 -20.62 5.71 -5.06
C LEU A 407 -21.75 4.78 -4.66
N THR A 408 -21.46 3.50 -4.67
CA THR A 408 -22.32 2.44 -4.14
C THR A 408 -21.59 1.69 -3.04
N TYR A 409 -22.33 1.15 -2.07
CA TYR A 409 -21.79 0.47 -0.90
C TYR A 409 -22.45 -0.90 -0.74
N ASP A 410 -21.65 -1.90 -0.43
CA ASP A 410 -22.10 -3.26 -0.16
C ASP A 410 -21.72 -3.64 1.29
N PRO A 411 -22.66 -4.01 2.20
CA PRO A 411 -24.08 -4.28 1.93
C PRO A 411 -24.97 -3.03 1.87
N GLU A 412 -24.60 -1.93 2.54
CA GLU A 412 -25.36 -0.69 2.59
C GLU A 412 -24.44 0.51 2.88
N ARG A 413 -24.91 1.70 2.51
CA ARG A 413 -24.14 2.93 2.72
C ARG A 413 -24.08 3.29 4.21
N PRO A 414 -22.87 3.41 4.81
CA PRO A 414 -22.70 3.88 6.17
C PRO A 414 -23.24 5.30 6.36
N LEU A 415 -23.73 5.58 7.56
CA LEU A 415 -24.21 6.93 7.89
C LEU A 415 -23.08 7.95 7.72
N GLY A 416 -23.36 9.02 6.96
CA GLY A 416 -22.39 10.09 6.67
C GLY A 416 -21.42 9.77 5.53
N ALA A 417 -21.41 8.56 4.98
CA ALA A 417 -20.64 8.26 3.78
C ALA A 417 -21.22 8.99 2.55
N PRO A 418 -20.38 9.52 1.63
CA PRO A 418 -20.85 10.27 0.48
C PRO A 418 -21.58 9.38 -0.53
N GLU A 419 -22.58 9.95 -1.23
CA GLU A 419 -23.22 9.30 -2.38
C GLU A 419 -22.50 9.60 -3.69
N THR A 420 -21.84 10.74 -3.73
CA THR A 420 -21.09 11.22 -4.91
C THR A 420 -19.82 11.89 -4.46
N LEU A 421 -18.87 12.00 -5.39
CA LEU A 421 -17.66 12.81 -5.24
C LEU A 421 -17.47 13.69 -6.48
N ALA A 422 -17.11 14.95 -6.26
CA ALA A 422 -16.60 15.83 -7.31
C ALA A 422 -15.06 15.69 -7.43
N ALA A 423 -14.52 16.18 -8.52
CA ALA A 423 -13.06 16.27 -8.69
C ALA A 423 -12.44 17.15 -7.60
N GLY A 424 -11.45 16.63 -6.89
CA GLY A 424 -10.77 17.28 -5.79
C GLY A 424 -11.55 17.33 -4.46
N GLU A 425 -12.75 16.78 -4.41
CA GLU A 425 -13.54 16.70 -3.17
C GLU A 425 -12.91 15.69 -2.20
N VAL A 426 -12.85 16.08 -0.92
CA VAL A 426 -12.43 15.22 0.20
C VAL A 426 -13.65 14.98 1.09
N ALA A 427 -14.12 13.75 1.14
CA ALA A 427 -15.22 13.34 2.01
C ALA A 427 -14.70 12.46 3.15
N THR A 428 -15.19 12.69 4.37
CA THR A 428 -14.85 11.89 5.55
C THR A 428 -16.11 11.42 6.27
N PHE A 429 -16.07 10.20 6.79
CA PHE A 429 -17.14 9.63 7.58
C PHE A 429 -16.62 8.65 8.63
N PHE A 430 -17.46 8.37 9.63
CA PHE A 430 -17.11 7.45 10.72
C PHE A 430 -18.08 6.27 10.71
N THR A 431 -17.53 5.05 10.74
CA THR A 431 -18.36 3.84 10.79
C THR A 431 -17.67 2.68 11.50
N ASP A 432 -18.44 1.79 12.08
CA ASP A 432 -18.02 0.45 12.52
C ASP A 432 -18.43 -0.63 11.51
N ALA A 433 -19.16 -0.25 10.44
CA ALA A 433 -19.50 -1.16 9.36
C ALA A 433 -18.30 -1.44 8.46
N LEU A 434 -18.16 -2.71 8.06
CA LEU A 434 -17.23 -3.14 7.04
C LEU A 434 -17.97 -3.21 5.71
N VAL A 435 -17.47 -2.49 4.72
CA VAL A 435 -18.16 -2.34 3.44
C VAL A 435 -17.18 -2.41 2.27
N VAL A 436 -17.69 -2.78 1.11
CA VAL A 436 -17.03 -2.54 -0.17
C VAL A 436 -17.65 -1.28 -0.77
N VAL A 437 -16.83 -0.30 -1.14
CA VAL A 437 -17.27 0.90 -1.85
C VAL A 437 -16.82 0.86 -3.29
N LYS A 438 -17.72 1.20 -4.21
CA LYS A 438 -17.46 1.20 -5.66
C LYS A 438 -17.97 2.50 -6.30
N SER A 439 -17.22 3.02 -7.26
CA SER A 439 -17.77 3.96 -8.24
C SER A 439 -18.41 3.21 -9.41
N GLN A 440 -19.04 3.93 -10.32
CA GLN A 440 -19.77 3.34 -11.43
C GLN A 440 -18.90 2.62 -12.46
N ASP A 441 -17.65 3.01 -12.63
CA ASP A 441 -16.72 2.44 -13.61
C ASP A 441 -15.26 2.90 -13.42
N ALA A 442 -14.33 2.38 -14.23
CA ALA A 442 -12.91 2.72 -14.20
C ALA A 442 -12.60 4.16 -14.65
N ALA A 443 -13.53 4.87 -15.30
CA ALA A 443 -13.36 6.28 -15.66
C ALA A 443 -13.66 7.24 -14.49
N HIS A 444 -14.12 6.69 -13.35
CA HIS A 444 -14.42 7.47 -12.13
C HIS A 444 -13.62 6.94 -10.93
N PRO A 445 -12.27 6.97 -11.00
CA PRO A 445 -11.43 6.53 -9.89
C PRO A 445 -11.53 7.49 -8.70
N PHE A 446 -11.27 6.95 -7.51
CA PHE A 446 -11.15 7.73 -6.29
C PHE A 446 -10.05 7.15 -5.41
N HIS A 447 -9.63 7.86 -4.38
CA HIS A 447 -8.69 7.37 -3.37
C HIS A 447 -9.44 7.08 -2.08
N ALA A 448 -9.01 6.04 -1.35
CA ALA A 448 -9.53 5.71 -0.03
C ALA A 448 -8.40 5.60 0.99
N ALA A 449 -8.66 6.10 2.20
CA ALA A 449 -7.75 5.99 3.33
C ALA A 449 -8.51 5.62 4.61
N VAL A 450 -7.85 4.86 5.47
CA VAL A 450 -8.30 4.54 6.83
C VAL A 450 -7.48 5.33 7.83
N TYR A 451 -8.12 5.78 8.90
CA TYR A 451 -7.46 6.50 9.99
C TYR A 451 -7.59 5.73 11.30
N MET A 452 -6.49 5.56 12.01
CA MET A 452 -6.54 5.11 13.39
C MET A 452 -6.81 6.32 14.29
N THR A 453 -7.71 6.16 15.24
CA THR A 453 -8.04 7.23 16.20
C THR A 453 -7.08 7.21 17.37
N GLY A 454 -6.87 8.36 17.99
CA GLY A 454 -6.11 8.46 19.22
C GLY A 454 -6.63 7.54 20.33
N SER A 455 -5.75 7.13 21.23
CA SER A 455 -6.02 6.16 22.33
C SER A 455 -7.15 6.59 23.27
N LYS A 456 -7.43 7.88 23.37
CA LYS A 456 -8.54 8.43 24.16
C LYS A 456 -9.90 8.39 23.48
N PHE A 457 -9.99 7.97 22.24
CA PHE A 457 -11.26 7.88 21.52
C PHE A 457 -12.01 6.62 21.96
N ASN A 458 -13.27 6.77 22.39
CA ASN A 458 -14.12 5.62 22.70
C ASN A 458 -14.65 4.99 21.42
N GLY A 459 -13.92 4.04 20.89
CA GLY A 459 -14.20 3.41 19.60
C GLY A 459 -15.57 2.72 19.50
N GLY A 460 -16.16 2.29 20.63
CA GLY A 460 -17.47 1.61 20.63
C GLY A 460 -18.67 2.54 20.49
N THR A 461 -18.56 3.79 20.94
CA THR A 461 -19.65 4.77 20.89
C THR A 461 -19.36 5.91 19.94
N GLY A 462 -18.16 5.97 19.42
CA GLY A 462 -17.70 7.07 18.58
C GLY A 462 -17.73 8.43 19.28
N GLN A 463 -17.75 8.47 20.60
CA GLN A 463 -17.69 9.68 21.40
C GLN A 463 -16.30 9.84 22.00
N PRO A 464 -15.74 11.05 22.10
CA PRO A 464 -14.60 11.30 22.93
C PRO A 464 -14.86 10.79 24.34
N ALA A 465 -13.85 10.26 24.99
CA ALA A 465 -13.94 9.89 26.38
C ALA A 465 -14.36 11.12 27.19
N SER A 466 -15.35 10.96 28.09
CA SER A 466 -15.89 12.06 28.87
C SER A 466 -14.93 12.51 29.97
N GLY A 467 -14.73 13.83 30.12
CA GLY A 467 -13.87 14.47 31.11
C GLY A 467 -12.52 14.89 30.53
N PRO A 468 -11.72 15.68 31.30
CA PRO A 468 -10.43 16.16 30.79
C PRO A 468 -9.45 15.04 30.41
N PHE A 469 -9.69 13.83 30.89
CA PHE A 469 -8.90 12.65 30.53
C PHE A 469 -9.75 11.41 30.30
N GLY A 470 -11.07 11.47 30.16
CA GLY A 470 -12.03 10.40 29.94
C GLY A 470 -11.62 8.99 30.36
N PRO A 471 -12.43 7.97 30.30
CA PRO A 471 -11.93 6.61 30.42
C PRO A 471 -11.04 6.33 29.19
N MET A 472 -9.73 6.45 29.39
CA MET A 472 -8.76 5.90 28.45
C MET A 472 -9.11 4.43 28.21
N ARG A 473 -8.81 3.91 27.03
CA ARG A 473 -8.76 2.46 26.88
C ARG A 473 -7.89 1.90 28.00
N PRO A 474 -8.24 0.77 28.60
CA PRO A 474 -7.51 0.26 29.77
C PRO A 474 -6.00 0.14 29.55
N ASP A 475 -5.58 -0.03 28.32
CA ASP A 475 -4.19 -0.22 27.88
C ASP A 475 -3.60 0.98 27.13
N SER A 476 -4.40 2.04 26.85
CA SER A 476 -3.98 3.21 26.07
C SER A 476 -3.38 2.83 24.69
N THR A 477 -3.87 1.74 24.08
CA THR A 477 -3.29 1.11 22.89
C THR A 477 -3.57 1.91 21.60
N GLY A 478 -2.51 2.17 20.86
CA GLY A 478 -2.52 2.88 19.57
C GLY A 478 -2.79 4.37 19.69
N ASP A 479 -2.45 5.12 18.68
CA ASP A 479 -2.67 6.57 18.57
C ASP A 479 -2.91 6.97 17.10
N PRO A 480 -3.11 8.25 16.76
CA PRO A 480 -3.46 8.66 15.39
C PRO A 480 -2.52 8.08 14.32
N ASP A 481 -3.10 7.55 13.26
CA ASP A 481 -2.37 7.16 12.06
C ASP A 481 -3.25 7.25 10.81
N PHE A 482 -2.64 7.23 9.65
CA PHE A 482 -3.28 7.36 8.36
C PHE A 482 -2.67 6.35 7.38
N VAL A 483 -3.49 5.50 6.76
CA VAL A 483 -3.02 4.45 5.85
C VAL A 483 -3.85 4.44 4.57
N ASN A 484 -3.17 4.41 3.42
CA ASN A 484 -3.82 4.22 2.12
C ASN A 484 -4.47 2.84 2.04
N VAL A 485 -5.70 2.77 1.55
CA VAL A 485 -6.36 1.52 1.19
C VAL A 485 -5.97 1.13 -0.23
N VAL A 486 -5.51 -0.09 -0.43
CA VAL A 486 -5.17 -0.59 -1.76
C VAL A 486 -6.45 -0.91 -2.52
N PRO A 487 -6.65 -0.37 -3.74
CA PRO A 487 -7.82 -0.71 -4.55
C PRO A 487 -7.80 -2.18 -4.96
N SER A 488 -8.98 -2.78 -5.10
CA SER A 488 -9.12 -4.22 -5.32
C SER A 488 -8.41 -4.75 -6.58
N ASP A 489 -8.28 -3.91 -7.62
CA ASP A 489 -7.58 -4.27 -8.85
C ASP A 489 -6.04 -4.16 -8.76
N GLN A 490 -5.53 -3.64 -7.63
CA GLN A 490 -4.10 -3.63 -7.29
C GLN A 490 -3.72 -4.71 -6.26
N PHE A 491 -4.65 -5.61 -5.91
CA PHE A 491 -4.32 -6.75 -5.07
C PHE A 491 -3.29 -7.64 -5.76
N LEU A 492 -2.32 -8.11 -4.97
CA LEU A 492 -1.28 -9.03 -5.41
C LEU A 492 -1.61 -10.46 -4.93
N ASP A 493 -0.83 -11.40 -5.37
CA ASP A 493 -0.88 -12.81 -4.95
C ASP A 493 0.31 -13.20 -4.05
N ARG A 494 1.25 -12.28 -3.84
CA ARG A 494 2.42 -12.46 -2.98
C ARG A 494 2.84 -11.13 -2.35
N TYR A 495 3.08 -11.17 -1.04
CA TYR A 495 3.54 -10.03 -0.25
C TYR A 495 4.75 -10.42 0.57
N VAL A 496 5.77 -9.55 0.61
CA VAL A 496 6.86 -9.61 1.58
C VAL A 496 6.81 -8.33 2.37
N PHE A 497 6.60 -8.43 3.68
CA PHE A 497 6.41 -7.30 4.58
C PHE A 497 7.20 -7.46 5.87
N PHE A 498 7.21 -6.45 6.69
CA PHE A 498 8.01 -6.36 7.91
C PHE A 498 7.12 -6.06 9.12
N ALA A 499 7.32 -6.81 10.21
CA ALA A 499 6.75 -6.53 11.51
C ALA A 499 7.82 -5.90 12.42
N ASP A 500 7.58 -4.67 12.86
CA ASP A 500 8.57 -3.89 13.63
C ASP A 500 8.83 -4.51 15.00
N TYR A 501 10.11 -4.60 15.38
CA TYR A 501 10.57 -5.20 16.65
C TYR A 501 10.22 -4.40 17.88
N THR A 502 9.81 -3.16 17.75
CA THR A 502 9.65 -2.21 18.88
C THR A 502 8.21 -2.09 19.37
N TYR A 503 7.25 -2.76 18.72
CA TYR A 503 5.83 -2.70 19.07
C TYR A 503 5.36 -3.96 19.80
N ALA A 504 4.53 -3.77 20.83
CA ALA A 504 4.00 -4.88 21.62
C ALA A 504 3.05 -5.77 20.83
N ASP A 505 2.15 -5.17 20.09
CA ASP A 505 1.12 -5.87 19.33
C ASP A 505 1.26 -5.57 17.84
N THR A 506 1.38 -6.63 17.04
CA THR A 506 1.37 -6.52 15.57
C THR A 506 0.28 -7.41 14.99
N SER A 507 -0.51 -6.87 14.08
CA SER A 507 -1.58 -7.59 13.39
C SER A 507 -1.60 -7.28 11.90
N LEU A 508 -2.21 -8.19 11.15
CA LEU A 508 -2.48 -8.03 9.73
C LEU A 508 -3.98 -7.89 9.52
N THR A 509 -4.36 -6.97 8.63
CA THR A 509 -5.66 -6.99 7.98
C THR A 509 -5.49 -7.64 6.62
N LEU A 510 -6.18 -8.74 6.38
CA LEU A 510 -6.18 -9.47 5.12
C LEU A 510 -7.56 -9.39 4.48
N VAL A 511 -7.60 -9.06 3.21
CA VAL A 511 -8.82 -9.10 2.40
C VAL A 511 -8.52 -9.89 1.14
N ARG A 512 -9.35 -10.90 0.81
CA ARG A 512 -9.23 -11.66 -0.43
C ARG A 512 -10.44 -11.49 -1.33
N ARG A 513 -10.20 -11.46 -2.63
CA ARG A 513 -11.22 -11.36 -3.67
C ARG A 513 -11.47 -12.73 -4.29
N LYS A 514 -12.74 -13.04 -4.54
CA LYS A 514 -13.17 -14.29 -5.17
C LYS A 514 -12.70 -14.37 -6.62
N THR A 515 -12.18 -15.52 -6.99
CA THR A 515 -11.83 -15.88 -8.37
C THR A 515 -12.95 -16.71 -9.02
N ALA A 516 -12.78 -17.08 -10.28
CA ALA A 516 -13.69 -18.02 -10.96
C ALA A 516 -13.73 -19.40 -10.28
N GLN A 517 -12.67 -19.78 -9.55
CA GLN A 517 -12.56 -21.03 -8.80
C GLN A 517 -13.05 -20.89 -7.34
N GLY A 518 -13.46 -19.70 -6.92
CA GLY A 518 -13.85 -19.39 -5.55
C GLY A 518 -12.79 -18.57 -4.81
N PHE A 519 -12.84 -18.58 -3.48
CA PHE A 519 -11.83 -17.97 -2.65
C PHE A 519 -10.62 -18.89 -2.54
N MET A 520 -9.46 -18.37 -2.92
CA MET A 520 -8.21 -19.13 -2.85
C MET A 520 -7.62 -19.06 -1.44
N PRO A 521 -6.98 -20.13 -0.94
CA PRO A 521 -6.26 -20.10 0.33
C PRO A 521 -5.16 -19.03 0.33
N VAL A 522 -4.96 -18.39 1.48
CA VAL A 522 -3.84 -17.49 1.75
C VAL A 522 -2.93 -18.18 2.77
N GLU A 523 -1.65 -18.27 2.48
CA GLU A 523 -0.64 -18.88 3.34
C GLU A 523 0.31 -17.83 3.90
N LEU A 524 0.60 -17.91 5.20
CA LEU A 524 1.68 -17.18 5.84
C LEU A 524 2.86 -18.12 6.05
N GLU A 525 4.06 -17.72 5.61
CA GLU A 525 5.29 -18.51 5.74
C GLU A 525 5.55 -18.97 7.19
N CYS A 526 5.21 -18.14 8.17
CA CYS A 526 5.44 -18.41 9.60
C CYS A 526 4.34 -19.25 10.27
N GLY A 527 3.15 -19.41 9.66
CA GLY A 527 1.98 -19.98 10.34
C GLY A 527 1.09 -20.90 9.54
N GLY A 528 1.38 -21.13 8.24
CA GLY A 528 0.59 -21.95 7.35
C GLY A 528 -0.66 -21.24 6.81
N GLU A 529 -1.70 -22.01 6.48
CA GLU A 529 -2.94 -21.47 5.91
C GLU A 529 -3.69 -20.58 6.89
N VAL A 530 -4.05 -19.39 6.44
CA VAL A 530 -4.84 -18.42 7.19
C VAL A 530 -6.29 -18.86 7.25
N THR A 531 -6.84 -18.89 8.45
CA THR A 531 -8.22 -19.27 8.74
C THR A 531 -9.02 -18.13 9.36
N GLY A 532 -10.30 -18.36 9.68
CA GLY A 532 -11.13 -17.36 10.36
C GLY A 532 -11.68 -16.29 9.41
N TRP A 533 -11.78 -16.60 8.13
CA TRP A 533 -12.35 -15.71 7.13
C TRP A 533 -13.82 -15.44 7.38
N ALA A 534 -14.23 -14.18 7.25
CA ALA A 534 -15.60 -13.73 7.31
C ALA A 534 -15.99 -13.01 6.01
N ALA A 535 -17.25 -13.13 5.61
CA ALA A 535 -17.74 -12.43 4.42
C ALA A 535 -17.67 -10.91 4.63
N LEU A 536 -17.26 -10.19 3.58
CA LEU A 536 -17.29 -8.74 3.49
C LEU A 536 -18.33 -8.34 2.45
N GLY A 537 -19.33 -7.58 2.88
CA GLY A 537 -20.46 -7.24 2.03
C GLY A 537 -21.50 -8.38 1.91
N ALA A 538 -22.48 -8.18 1.05
CA ALA A 538 -23.55 -9.13 0.73
C ALA A 538 -23.38 -9.81 -0.63
N SER A 539 -22.52 -9.26 -1.50
CA SER A 539 -22.28 -9.81 -2.86
C SER A 539 -21.59 -11.18 -2.85
N GLY A 540 -20.84 -11.49 -1.80
CA GLY A 540 -20.05 -12.71 -1.71
C GLY A 540 -18.78 -12.68 -2.58
N ASP A 541 -18.29 -11.50 -2.94
CA ASP A 541 -17.09 -11.31 -3.75
C ASP A 541 -15.83 -11.16 -2.92
N TYR A 542 -15.97 -10.84 -1.63
CA TYR A 542 -14.86 -10.57 -0.72
C TYR A 542 -15.00 -11.30 0.61
N GLU A 543 -13.87 -11.68 1.16
CA GLU A 543 -13.71 -12.11 2.54
C GLU A 543 -12.55 -11.38 3.19
N TYR A 544 -12.63 -11.20 4.51
CA TYR A 544 -11.57 -10.59 5.31
C TYR A 544 -11.27 -11.42 6.55
N THR A 545 -10.08 -11.19 7.11
CA THR A 545 -9.71 -11.69 8.44
C THR A 545 -8.64 -10.80 9.06
N TRP A 546 -8.52 -10.84 10.38
CA TRP A 546 -7.39 -10.27 11.10
C TRP A 546 -6.51 -11.38 11.64
N VAL A 547 -5.20 -11.27 11.39
CA VAL A 547 -4.21 -12.21 11.90
C VAL A 547 -3.28 -11.50 12.85
N ARG A 548 -3.20 -11.95 14.09
CA ARG A 548 -2.27 -11.41 15.07
C ARG A 548 -0.91 -12.11 14.92
N LEU A 549 0.16 -11.31 14.78
CA LEU A 549 1.54 -11.79 14.73
C LEU A 549 2.19 -11.76 16.12
N THR A 550 1.89 -10.73 16.92
CA THR A 550 2.39 -10.59 18.30
C THR A 550 1.31 -10.04 19.22
N LYS A 551 1.45 -10.32 20.52
CA LYS A 551 0.67 -9.70 21.60
C LYS A 551 1.55 -9.53 22.84
N GLY A 552 1.68 -8.29 23.35
CA GLY A 552 2.49 -8.00 24.52
C GLY A 552 3.93 -8.48 24.35
N PHE A 553 4.53 -8.25 23.17
CA PHE A 553 5.86 -8.74 22.77
C PHE A 553 5.99 -10.26 22.64
N VAL A 554 4.89 -11.01 22.75
CA VAL A 554 4.91 -12.47 22.60
C VAL A 554 4.48 -12.86 21.19
N PRO A 555 5.30 -13.61 20.43
CA PRO A 555 4.95 -14.17 19.15
C PRO A 555 3.69 -15.04 19.19
N ALA A 556 2.81 -14.91 18.21
CA ALA A 556 1.57 -15.66 18.12
C ALA A 556 1.80 -17.08 17.59
N LYS A 557 1.18 -18.06 18.23
CA LYS A 557 1.12 -19.44 17.71
C LYS A 557 -0.05 -19.54 16.74
N LEU A 558 0.22 -19.92 15.53
CA LEU A 558 -0.74 -20.26 14.50
C LEU A 558 -0.77 -21.77 14.25
N ALA A 559 -1.57 -22.23 13.27
CA ALA A 559 -1.81 -23.66 13.06
C ALA A 559 -0.52 -24.46 12.81
N GLU A 560 0.40 -23.94 12.02
CA GLU A 560 1.60 -24.67 11.57
C GLU A 560 2.92 -24.06 12.09
N GLY A 561 2.86 -22.99 12.91
CA GLY A 561 4.08 -22.37 13.39
C GLY A 561 3.87 -21.19 14.33
N THR A 562 4.90 -20.36 14.43
CA THR A 562 4.90 -19.18 15.29
C THR A 562 5.29 -17.96 14.45
N CYS A 563 4.40 -16.97 14.40
CA CYS A 563 4.66 -15.70 13.76
C CYS A 563 5.08 -14.66 14.80
N GLY A 564 5.95 -13.74 14.42
CA GLY A 564 6.50 -12.75 15.33
C GLY A 564 6.96 -11.50 14.59
N TYR A 565 8.19 -11.11 14.81
CA TYR A 565 8.82 -9.90 14.27
C TYR A 565 9.68 -10.18 13.03
N GLY A 566 10.06 -9.12 12.34
CA GLY A 566 10.94 -9.21 11.19
C GLY A 566 10.20 -9.42 9.87
N ARG A 567 10.87 -10.09 8.94
CA ARG A 567 10.31 -10.39 7.62
C ARG A 567 9.24 -11.46 7.70
N HIS A 568 8.17 -11.22 6.97
CA HIS A 568 7.11 -12.20 6.70
C HIS A 568 6.81 -12.27 5.22
N GLU A 569 6.30 -13.41 4.80
CA GLU A 569 5.77 -13.62 3.46
C GLU A 569 4.35 -14.17 3.53
N ALA A 570 3.45 -13.60 2.73
CA ALA A 570 2.10 -14.10 2.49
C ALA A 570 1.92 -14.39 1.00
N ARG A 571 1.24 -15.50 0.66
CA ARG A 571 0.98 -15.90 -0.73
C ARG A 571 -0.37 -16.55 -0.91
N SER A 572 -0.91 -16.49 -2.12
CA SER A 572 -2.17 -17.13 -2.52
C SER A 572 -2.17 -17.42 -4.02
N GLU A 573 -3.02 -18.33 -4.45
CA GLU A 573 -3.34 -18.52 -5.87
C GLU A 573 -4.36 -17.49 -6.40
N GLY A 574 -4.92 -16.66 -5.53
CA GLY A 574 -5.86 -15.59 -5.87
C GLY A 574 -5.43 -14.23 -5.33
N PRO A 575 -6.08 -13.15 -5.81
CA PRO A 575 -5.75 -11.80 -5.39
C PRO A 575 -6.20 -11.55 -3.94
N PHE A 576 -5.31 -10.94 -3.16
CA PHE A 576 -5.61 -10.50 -1.80
C PHE A 576 -4.82 -9.25 -1.44
N SER A 577 -5.12 -8.61 -0.32
CA SER A 577 -4.34 -7.49 0.23
C SER A 577 -3.85 -7.81 1.63
N VAL A 578 -2.75 -7.15 1.99
CA VAL A 578 -2.17 -7.16 3.34
C VAL A 578 -1.99 -5.73 3.80
N THR A 579 -2.52 -5.40 4.98
CA THR A 579 -2.16 -4.17 5.69
C THR A 579 -1.54 -4.58 7.02
N VAL A 580 -0.38 -4.02 7.34
CA VAL A 580 0.37 -4.29 8.57
C VAL A 580 0.05 -3.20 9.56
N TRP A 581 -0.22 -3.58 10.81
CA TRP A 581 -0.52 -2.67 11.91
C TRP A 581 0.30 -3.04 13.13
N GLY A 582 1.03 -2.08 13.67
CA GLY A 582 1.68 -2.20 14.97
C GLY A 582 1.05 -1.21 15.93
N VAL A 583 0.73 -1.66 17.13
CA VAL A 583 0.17 -0.81 18.18
C VAL A 583 0.89 -1.07 19.50
N ASP A 584 1.08 0.00 20.25
CA ASP A 584 1.66 0.00 21.58
C ASP A 584 1.02 1.11 22.42
N GLN A 585 1.51 1.34 23.63
CA GLN A 585 1.00 2.41 24.47
C GLN A 585 1.28 3.78 23.84
N PHE A 586 0.22 4.52 23.50
CA PHE A 586 0.28 5.83 22.85
C PHE A 586 1.15 5.87 21.58
N ALA A 587 1.15 4.77 20.83
CA ALA A 587 1.89 4.73 19.57
C ALA A 587 1.27 3.71 18.62
N SER A 588 1.28 4.02 17.34
CA SER A 588 0.88 3.10 16.28
C SER A 588 1.67 3.34 15.00
N TYR A 589 1.70 2.33 14.16
CA TYR A 589 2.05 2.48 12.75
C TYR A 589 1.15 1.60 11.90
N GLY A 590 0.92 2.05 10.66
CA GLY A 590 0.23 1.25 9.68
C GLY A 590 0.77 1.49 8.27
N TYR A 591 0.80 0.44 7.44
CA TYR A 591 1.13 0.57 6.04
C TYR A 591 0.59 -0.62 5.22
N ALA A 592 0.33 -0.40 3.93
CA ALA A 592 0.03 -1.49 3.00
C ALA A 592 1.26 -2.40 2.84
N GLY A 593 1.12 -3.70 3.02
CA GLY A 593 2.22 -4.67 2.91
C GLY A 593 2.78 -4.80 1.48
N GLY A 594 2.12 -4.17 0.52
CA GLY A 594 2.47 -4.10 -0.89
C GLY A 594 1.25 -3.73 -1.72
N GLN A 595 1.47 -3.36 -2.96
CA GLN A 595 0.40 -3.10 -3.94
C GLN A 595 0.88 -3.27 -5.38
N GLY A 596 -0.05 -3.51 -6.30
CA GLY A 596 0.22 -3.41 -7.73
C GLY A 596 0.45 -1.96 -8.16
N SER A 597 1.13 -1.76 -9.28
CA SER A 597 1.42 -0.45 -9.86
C SER A 597 1.00 -0.34 -11.32
N ARG A 598 0.02 -1.14 -11.72
CA ARG A 598 -0.53 -1.07 -13.08
C ARG A 598 -1.46 0.13 -13.20
N PRO A 599 -1.52 0.80 -14.36
CA PRO A 599 -2.65 1.66 -14.67
C PRO A 599 -3.94 0.83 -14.63
N ILE A 600 -4.92 1.26 -13.83
CA ILE A 600 -6.20 0.53 -13.62
C ILE A 600 -7.43 1.41 -13.85
N ASN A 601 -7.25 2.65 -14.26
CA ASN A 601 -8.36 3.53 -14.63
C ASN A 601 -8.16 4.13 -16.02
N ASP A 602 -9.27 4.52 -16.63
CA ASP A 602 -9.35 5.13 -17.95
C ASP A 602 -9.57 6.66 -17.90
N ALA A 603 -9.53 7.24 -16.72
CA ALA A 603 -9.77 8.66 -16.51
C ALA A 603 -8.59 9.52 -16.99
N LEU A 604 -8.91 10.69 -17.50
CA LEU A 604 -7.89 11.70 -17.71
C LEU A 604 -7.48 12.33 -16.37
N PRO A 605 -6.19 12.54 -16.13
CA PRO A 605 -5.76 13.21 -14.90
C PRO A 605 -6.35 14.63 -14.83
N PRO A 606 -6.70 15.11 -13.64
CA PRO A 606 -7.21 16.46 -13.47
C PRO A 606 -6.23 17.49 -14.03
N PRO A 607 -6.70 18.51 -14.79
CA PRO A 607 -5.83 19.49 -15.42
C PRO A 607 -5.20 20.43 -14.38
N VAL A 608 -3.93 20.77 -14.58
CA VAL A 608 -3.20 21.78 -13.78
C VAL A 608 -3.27 23.19 -14.40
N ASN A 609 -3.80 23.33 -15.63
CA ASN A 609 -3.93 24.61 -16.38
C ASN A 609 -5.37 25.10 -16.42
#